data_772135978385b6f055f25926d561f272
#
_entry.id   772135978385b6f055f25926d561f272
#
_cell.length_a   1.000
_cell.length_b   1.000
_cell.length_c   1.000
_cell.angle_alpha   90.00
_cell.angle_beta   90.00
_cell.angle_gamma   90.00
#
_symmetry.space_group_name_H-M   'P 1'
#
loop_
_entity.id
_entity.type
_entity.pdbx_description
1 polymer ?
#
loop_
_entity_poly.entity_id
_entity_poly.type
_entity_poly.pdbx_seq_one_letter_code
_entity_poly.pdbx_strand_id
1 'polypeptide(L)'
;MKNFPISIKHLAVPALAALCAAGISAADSPATDPSDSYGVYVDNHGRMRRADNRQEVRYYGTNYTLPFAHAYRAVGAQGIDRKDAIDRDTYHIARMGANAFRLHLWDVELSDSVGNLLNNDHLDLLDYLISQMERRGIRVILTAQTNFGNGYPEHNVDTGAYSYRYEKCKVHEAPGAIAAQRRYLDQLVRHVNPYTGRSYAADKMIIAIEINNEPCHTSTPRQVKDYINDMARTIRKAGWKRPVVYNVSHNRDMVSGYYDADIDGTTYQWYPIGLVAGHERKGNFLPYVERYDIPWHNLKG
;
A
#
# COMPACT_ATOMS: atom_id res chain seq x y z
N MET A 1 36.39 64.22 2.14
CA MET A 1 36.28 62.76 2.02
C MET A 1 37.33 62.17 2.95
N LYS A 2 36.93 61.64 4.08
CA LYS A 2 37.85 61.13 5.12
C LYS A 2 37.80 59.61 5.11
N ASN A 3 38.93 59.00 4.76
CA ASN A 3 39.15 57.58 4.85
C ASN A 3 39.40 57.15 6.29
N PHE A 4 38.68 56.16 6.78
CA PHE A 4 38.96 55.49 8.03
C PHE A 4 39.51 54.08 7.71
N PRO A 5 40.64 53.70 8.23
CA PRO A 5 41.14 52.30 8.09
C PRO A 5 40.54 51.45 9.18
N ILE A 6 39.93 50.33 8.79
CA ILE A 6 39.48 49.27 9.72
C ILE A 6 40.65 48.32 9.94
N SER A 7 41.13 48.31 11.19
CA SER A 7 42.13 47.36 11.65
C SER A 7 41.50 46.05 12.02
N ILE A 8 41.79 44.97 11.31
CA ILE A 8 41.41 43.61 11.64
C ILE A 8 42.48 43.03 12.58
N LYS A 9 42.12 42.87 13.84
CA LYS A 9 42.92 42.11 14.79
C LYS A 9 42.69 40.62 14.56
N HIS A 10 43.76 39.91 14.24
CA HIS A 10 43.77 38.46 14.19
C HIS A 10 43.48 37.87 15.57
N LEU A 11 42.33 37.27 15.75
CA LEU A 11 42.07 36.35 16.85
C LEU A 11 42.48 34.95 16.39
N ALA A 12 43.51 34.43 17.00
CA ALA A 12 43.91 33.03 16.84
C ALA A 12 42.82 32.13 17.47
N VAL A 13 42.17 31.31 16.65
CA VAL A 13 41.32 30.23 17.10
C VAL A 13 42.22 28.99 17.27
N PRO A 14 42.29 28.40 18.46
CA PRO A 14 43.05 27.17 18.63
C PRO A 14 42.32 26.02 17.92
N ALA A 15 43.12 25.26 17.20
CA ALA A 15 42.71 24.02 16.54
C ALA A 15 42.13 23.03 17.57
N LEU A 16 40.84 22.78 17.47
CA LEU A 16 40.16 21.60 18.06
C LEU A 16 39.78 20.67 16.92
N ALA A 17 40.78 20.09 16.30
CA ALA A 17 40.61 19.04 15.31
C ALA A 17 41.15 17.74 15.92
N ALA A 18 40.33 17.08 16.72
CA ALA A 18 40.45 15.65 17.01
C ALA A 18 39.21 15.21 17.81
N LEU A 19 38.48 14.34 17.24
CA LEU A 19 37.42 13.42 17.66
C LEU A 19 36.10 13.64 16.91
N CYS A 20 36.02 13.04 15.77
CA CYS A 20 34.77 12.49 15.22
C CYS A 20 35.09 11.52 14.07
N ALA A 21 35.99 10.58 14.32
CA ALA A 21 36.02 9.31 13.60
C ALA A 21 35.44 8.21 14.51
N ALA A 22 34.31 8.49 15.15
CA ALA A 22 33.48 7.45 15.65
C ALA A 22 32.58 7.03 14.46
N GLY A 23 32.87 5.84 13.94
CA GLY A 23 32.01 5.22 12.95
C GLY A 23 30.57 5.34 13.41
N ILE A 24 29.74 5.96 12.58
CA ILE A 24 28.29 5.79 12.67
C ILE A 24 28.09 4.34 12.24
N SER A 25 28.25 3.44 13.18
CA SER A 25 27.57 2.16 13.13
C SER A 25 26.13 2.52 12.83
N ALA A 26 25.59 2.02 11.73
CA ALA A 26 24.16 2.07 11.49
C ALA A 26 23.53 1.57 12.79
N ALA A 27 23.01 2.49 13.59
CA ALA A 27 22.30 2.12 14.80
C ALA A 27 21.15 1.27 14.28
N ASP A 28 21.21 -0.02 14.54
CA ASP A 28 20.11 -0.92 14.33
C ASP A 28 18.89 -0.23 14.92
N SER A 29 17.90 0.04 14.08
CA SER A 29 16.59 0.45 14.56
C SER A 29 16.24 -0.56 15.65
N PRO A 30 15.73 -0.13 16.80
CA PRO A 30 15.48 -1.06 17.89
C PRO A 30 14.70 -2.23 17.33
N ALA A 31 15.24 -3.43 17.48
CA ALA A 31 14.55 -4.65 17.07
C ALA A 31 13.16 -4.57 17.67
N THR A 32 12.14 -4.59 16.82
CA THR A 32 10.76 -4.54 17.29
C THR A 32 10.57 -5.71 18.23
N ASP A 33 10.12 -5.42 19.44
CA ASP A 33 9.78 -6.46 20.41
C ASP A 33 8.81 -7.44 19.70
N PRO A 34 9.09 -8.74 19.67
CA PRO A 34 8.16 -9.74 19.13
C PRO A 34 6.76 -9.65 19.73
N SER A 35 6.62 -9.05 20.94
CA SER A 35 5.33 -8.74 21.58
C SER A 35 4.52 -7.70 20.82
N ASP A 36 5.11 -6.94 19.90
CA ASP A 36 4.43 -5.93 19.06
C ASP A 36 3.67 -6.51 17.85
N SER A 37 3.79 -7.79 17.59
CA SER A 37 3.09 -8.46 16.50
C SER A 37 1.63 -8.78 16.87
N TYR A 38 0.80 -7.78 17.00
CA TYR A 38 -0.64 -7.96 17.23
C TYR A 38 -1.45 -7.96 15.94
N GLY A 39 -2.52 -8.76 15.89
CA GLY A 39 -3.54 -8.64 14.86
C GLY A 39 -4.41 -7.42 15.11
N VAL A 40 -5.11 -6.97 14.09
CA VAL A 40 -6.07 -5.87 14.19
C VAL A 40 -7.46 -6.31 13.70
N TYR A 41 -8.48 -5.60 14.18
CA TYR A 41 -9.85 -5.74 13.71
C TYR A 41 -10.53 -4.37 13.71
N VAL A 42 -11.66 -4.25 13.01
CA VAL A 42 -12.53 -3.06 13.05
C VAL A 42 -13.67 -3.36 14.02
N ASP A 43 -13.90 -2.47 14.98
CA ASP A 43 -14.98 -2.62 15.95
C ASP A 43 -16.32 -2.12 15.36
N ASN A 44 -17.41 -2.30 16.11
CA ASN A 44 -18.76 -1.89 15.70
C ASN A 44 -18.97 -0.36 15.60
N HIS A 45 -17.97 0.42 16.02
CA HIS A 45 -17.92 1.87 15.84
C HIS A 45 -17.00 2.28 14.69
N GLY A 46 -16.53 1.32 13.91
CA GLY A 46 -15.64 1.54 12.80
C GLY A 46 -14.21 1.93 13.15
N ARG A 47 -13.76 1.65 14.36
CA ARG A 47 -12.40 1.95 14.80
C ARG A 47 -11.54 0.72 14.67
N MET A 48 -10.33 0.91 14.18
CA MET A 48 -9.34 -0.16 14.15
C MET A 48 -8.73 -0.34 15.53
N ARG A 49 -8.73 -1.60 16.00
CA ARG A 49 -8.25 -1.97 17.33
C ARG A 49 -7.26 -3.13 17.27
N ARG A 50 -6.38 -3.17 18.24
CA ARG A 50 -5.53 -4.33 18.49
C ARG A 50 -6.38 -5.50 18.97
N ALA A 51 -6.08 -6.70 18.45
CA ALA A 51 -6.80 -7.92 18.84
C ALA A 51 -6.42 -8.43 20.23
N ASP A 52 -5.21 -8.10 20.71
CA ASP A 52 -4.69 -8.56 22.00
C ASP A 52 -5.23 -7.78 23.21
N ASN A 53 -5.35 -6.46 23.11
CA ASN A 53 -5.70 -5.60 24.23
C ASN A 53 -6.86 -4.62 23.96
N ARG A 54 -7.43 -4.65 22.75
CA ARG A 54 -8.55 -3.80 22.29
C ARG A 54 -8.26 -2.30 22.24
N GLN A 55 -7.01 -1.89 22.41
CA GLN A 55 -6.63 -0.48 22.25
C GLN A 55 -6.84 -0.03 20.81
N GLU A 56 -7.31 1.20 20.65
CA GLU A 56 -7.40 1.84 19.33
C GLU A 56 -6.00 2.02 18.75
N VAL A 57 -5.86 1.72 17.48
CA VAL A 57 -4.63 1.97 16.72
C VAL A 57 -4.84 3.08 15.71
N ARG A 58 -3.81 3.89 15.54
CA ARG A 58 -3.76 4.94 14.54
C ARG A 58 -2.52 4.76 13.70
N TYR A 59 -2.72 4.82 12.41
CA TYR A 59 -1.65 4.62 11.45
C TYR A 59 -1.34 5.92 10.74
N TYR A 60 -0.04 6.16 10.60
CA TYR A 60 0.53 7.22 9.79
C TYR A 60 1.54 6.60 8.83
N GLY A 61 1.45 6.93 7.56
CA GLY A 61 2.32 6.30 6.59
C GLY A 61 2.20 6.86 5.18
N THR A 62 2.65 6.07 4.24
CA THR A 62 2.67 6.44 2.83
C THR A 62 2.20 5.31 1.94
N ASN A 63 1.92 5.63 0.69
CA ASN A 63 1.72 4.65 -0.36
C ASN A 63 3.05 4.30 -1.04
N TYR A 64 3.16 3.07 -1.49
CA TYR A 64 4.28 2.61 -2.29
C TYR A 64 3.79 1.60 -3.32
N THR A 65 4.37 1.60 -4.48
CA THR A 65 4.02 0.65 -5.52
C THR A 65 5.05 -0.44 -5.59
N LEU A 66 4.60 -1.66 -5.54
CA LEU A 66 5.42 -2.84 -5.53
C LEU A 66 6.32 -2.98 -6.72
N PRO A 67 7.46 -3.57 -6.33
CA PRO A 67 8.60 -2.77 -6.04
C PRO A 67 8.99 -2.14 -7.34
N PHE A 68 8.97 -0.83 -7.34
CA PHE A 68 9.33 -0.04 -8.52
C PHE A 68 8.47 -0.32 -9.76
N ALA A 69 7.15 -0.58 -9.59
CA ALA A 69 6.25 -0.90 -10.70
C ALA A 69 6.35 0.06 -11.88
N HIS A 70 6.59 1.35 -11.60
CA HIS A 70 6.80 2.37 -12.62
C HIS A 70 8.22 2.42 -13.21
N ALA A 71 9.17 1.78 -12.57
CA ALA A 71 10.57 1.89 -12.92
C ALA A 71 11.34 0.57 -12.79
N TYR A 72 10.65 -0.55 -12.66
CA TYR A 72 11.27 -1.85 -12.43
C TYR A 72 12.35 -2.17 -13.47
N ARG A 73 12.02 -2.04 -14.75
CA ARG A 73 12.95 -2.30 -15.84
C ARG A 73 14.02 -1.23 -15.95
N ALA A 74 13.64 0.03 -15.75
CA ALA A 74 14.59 1.15 -15.78
C ALA A 74 15.62 1.06 -14.65
N VAL A 75 15.21 0.71 -13.46
CA VAL A 75 16.10 0.48 -12.31
C VAL A 75 17.09 -0.66 -12.60
N GLY A 76 16.60 -1.77 -13.14
CA GLY A 76 17.45 -2.88 -13.56
C GLY A 76 18.42 -2.52 -14.69
N ALA A 77 17.96 -1.77 -15.69
CA ALA A 77 18.80 -1.32 -16.79
C ALA A 77 19.94 -0.38 -16.36
N GLN A 78 19.76 0.31 -15.24
CA GLN A 78 20.79 1.14 -14.62
C GLN A 78 21.75 0.36 -13.72
N GLY A 79 21.60 -0.95 -13.60
CA GLY A 79 22.42 -1.79 -12.75
C GLY A 79 22.20 -1.57 -11.25
N ILE A 80 21.08 -0.97 -10.85
CA ILE A 80 20.74 -0.76 -9.45
C ILE A 80 20.16 -2.06 -8.88
N ASP A 81 20.73 -2.51 -7.75
CA ASP A 81 20.16 -3.61 -6.99
C ASP A 81 18.84 -3.17 -6.35
N ARG A 82 17.78 -3.91 -6.64
CA ARG A 82 16.41 -3.57 -6.20
C ARG A 82 16.20 -3.81 -4.71
N LYS A 83 16.91 -4.76 -4.10
CA LYS A 83 16.86 -4.99 -2.66
C LYS A 83 17.58 -3.88 -1.90
N ASP A 84 18.72 -3.44 -2.40
CA ASP A 84 19.40 -2.26 -1.84
C ASP A 84 18.53 -1.00 -1.91
N ALA A 85 17.79 -0.83 -3.01
CA ALA A 85 16.87 0.29 -3.13
C ALA A 85 15.71 0.18 -2.13
N ILE A 86 15.14 -1.02 -1.94
CA ILE A 86 14.12 -1.30 -0.92
C ILE A 86 14.65 -0.97 0.48
N ASP A 87 15.87 -1.36 0.80
CA ASP A 87 16.48 -1.09 2.10
C ASP A 87 16.60 0.40 2.38
N ARG A 88 17.00 1.18 1.38
CA ARG A 88 17.09 2.65 1.48
C ARG A 88 15.72 3.28 1.65
N ASP A 89 14.75 2.89 0.84
CA ASP A 89 13.39 3.42 0.90
C ASP A 89 12.73 3.12 2.24
N THR A 90 12.79 1.87 2.69
CA THR A 90 12.22 1.47 3.98
C THR A 90 12.90 2.14 5.17
N TYR A 91 14.21 2.37 5.08
CA TYR A 91 14.94 3.16 6.07
C TYR A 91 14.44 4.61 6.13
N HIS A 92 14.26 5.26 4.98
CA HIS A 92 13.77 6.63 4.94
C HIS A 92 12.32 6.75 5.40
N ILE A 93 11.47 5.80 5.05
CA ILE A 93 10.07 5.73 5.51
C ILE A 93 10.02 5.60 7.04
N ALA A 94 10.84 4.73 7.61
CA ALA A 94 10.95 4.60 9.07
C ALA A 94 11.41 5.89 9.74
N ARG A 95 12.39 6.58 9.15
CA ARG A 95 12.89 7.87 9.67
C ARG A 95 11.85 8.99 9.65
N MET A 96 10.87 8.93 8.77
CA MET A 96 9.74 9.87 8.77
C MET A 96 8.73 9.61 9.91
N GLY A 97 8.94 8.55 10.69
CA GLY A 97 8.03 8.16 11.77
C GLY A 97 6.81 7.39 11.27
N ALA A 98 6.84 6.89 10.04
CA ALA A 98 5.76 6.06 9.52
C ALA A 98 5.66 4.73 10.31
N ASN A 99 4.43 4.35 10.67
CA ASN A 99 4.12 3.08 11.32
C ASN A 99 3.20 2.20 10.48
N ALA A 100 2.79 2.68 9.32
CA ALA A 100 2.01 1.95 8.34
C ALA A 100 2.43 2.29 6.91
N PHE A 101 2.03 1.42 6.01
CA PHE A 101 2.46 1.45 4.64
C PHE A 101 1.40 0.79 3.76
N ARG A 102 0.85 1.52 2.82
CA ARG A 102 -0.08 0.97 1.86
C ARG A 102 0.69 0.53 0.62
N LEU A 103 0.73 -0.76 0.40
CA LEU A 103 1.51 -1.40 -0.64
C LEU A 103 0.61 -1.78 -1.82
N HIS A 104 0.81 -1.13 -2.95
CA HIS A 104 0.19 -1.52 -4.20
C HIS A 104 0.92 -2.71 -4.81
N LEU A 105 0.27 -3.84 -4.85
CA LEU A 105 0.76 -5.00 -5.57
C LEU A 105 0.50 -4.83 -7.06
N TRP A 106 1.48 -5.24 -7.85
CA TRP A 106 1.36 -5.16 -9.30
C TRP A 106 0.89 -6.52 -9.84
N ASP A 107 -0.42 -6.72 -9.82
CA ASP A 107 -1.04 -7.97 -10.24
C ASP A 107 -0.71 -8.37 -11.69
N VAL A 108 -0.42 -7.39 -12.56
CA VAL A 108 0.05 -7.63 -13.94
C VAL A 108 1.43 -8.28 -14.00
N GLU A 109 2.26 -8.14 -12.99
CA GLU A 109 3.58 -8.78 -12.91
C GLU A 109 3.55 -10.03 -12.01
N LEU A 110 2.54 -10.17 -11.17
CA LEU A 110 2.42 -11.24 -10.19
C LEU A 110 1.51 -12.39 -10.63
N SER A 111 0.82 -12.27 -11.76
CA SER A 111 -0.14 -13.27 -12.19
C SER A 111 0.00 -13.67 -13.66
N ASP A 112 -0.45 -14.89 -13.98
CA ASP A 112 -0.62 -15.33 -15.34
C ASP A 112 -2.03 -15.01 -15.88
N SER A 113 -2.30 -15.47 -17.09
CA SER A 113 -3.54 -15.22 -17.82
C SER A 113 -4.80 -15.82 -17.21
N VAL A 114 -4.65 -16.73 -16.28
CA VAL A 114 -5.76 -17.39 -15.58
C VAL A 114 -5.75 -17.13 -14.08
N GLY A 115 -4.86 -16.23 -13.63
CA GLY A 115 -4.78 -15.80 -12.25
C GLY A 115 -3.95 -16.68 -11.32
N ASN A 116 -3.04 -17.52 -11.85
CA ASN A 116 -2.06 -18.14 -10.97
C ASN A 116 -1.06 -17.11 -10.49
N LEU A 117 -0.72 -17.17 -9.21
CA LEU A 117 0.38 -16.39 -8.65
C LEU A 117 1.71 -16.90 -9.19
N LEU A 118 2.52 -16.02 -9.73
CA LEU A 118 3.82 -16.36 -10.31
C LEU A 118 4.91 -16.32 -9.25
N ASN A 119 5.74 -17.36 -9.23
CA ASN A 119 6.98 -17.37 -8.46
C ASN A 119 8.08 -16.72 -9.31
N ASN A 120 8.26 -15.43 -9.18
CA ASN A 120 9.18 -14.63 -9.99
C ASN A 120 9.88 -13.55 -9.15
N ASP A 121 10.74 -12.76 -9.80
CA ASP A 121 11.48 -11.68 -9.14
C ASP A 121 10.57 -10.64 -8.46
N HIS A 122 9.40 -10.36 -9.01
CA HIS A 122 8.46 -9.42 -8.40
C HIS A 122 7.89 -9.96 -7.09
N LEU A 123 7.58 -11.26 -7.03
CA LEU A 123 7.12 -11.88 -5.79
C LEU A 123 8.24 -11.93 -4.73
N ASP A 124 9.46 -12.27 -5.14
CA ASP A 124 10.62 -12.24 -4.25
C ASP A 124 10.88 -10.85 -3.67
N LEU A 125 10.77 -9.81 -4.49
CA LEU A 125 10.92 -8.43 -4.03
C LEU A 125 9.77 -7.99 -3.11
N LEU A 126 8.55 -8.44 -3.35
CA LEU A 126 7.41 -8.21 -2.46
C LEU A 126 7.66 -8.84 -1.09
N ASP A 127 8.07 -10.10 -1.07
CA ASP A 127 8.38 -10.83 0.15
C ASP A 127 9.51 -10.16 0.93
N TYR A 128 10.56 -9.74 0.24
CA TYR A 128 11.67 -9.01 0.83
C TYR A 128 11.22 -7.68 1.43
N LEU A 129 10.45 -6.88 0.69
CA LEU A 129 9.91 -5.61 1.16
C LEU A 129 9.08 -5.77 2.44
N ILE A 130 8.17 -6.75 2.49
CA ILE A 130 7.37 -7.03 3.68
C ILE A 130 8.28 -7.36 4.87
N SER A 131 9.33 -8.16 4.66
CA SER A 131 10.28 -8.49 5.72
C SER A 131 11.04 -7.26 6.23
N GLN A 132 11.41 -6.33 5.35
CA GLN A 132 12.08 -5.10 5.72
C GLN A 132 11.16 -4.12 6.49
N MET A 133 9.87 -4.09 6.14
CA MET A 133 8.87 -3.33 6.89
C MET A 133 8.69 -3.91 8.30
N GLU A 134 8.61 -5.24 8.42
CA GLU A 134 8.53 -5.91 9.71
C GLU A 134 9.70 -5.55 10.62
N ARG A 135 10.93 -5.63 10.11
CA ARG A 135 12.14 -5.26 10.86
C ARG A 135 12.11 -3.83 11.41
N ARG A 136 11.34 -2.96 10.79
CA ARG A 136 11.19 -1.55 11.18
C ARG A 136 9.91 -1.24 11.93
N GLY A 137 9.11 -2.27 12.25
CA GLY A 137 7.83 -2.10 12.95
C GLY A 137 6.73 -1.44 12.13
N ILE A 138 6.91 -1.37 10.81
CA ILE A 138 5.95 -0.74 9.89
C ILE A 138 4.92 -1.77 9.45
N ARG A 139 3.65 -1.49 9.70
CA ARG A 139 2.52 -2.34 9.31
C ARG A 139 2.20 -2.17 7.83
N VAL A 140 1.73 -3.24 7.20
CA VAL A 140 1.45 -3.26 5.77
C VAL A 140 -0.04 -3.41 5.51
N ILE A 141 -0.57 -2.59 4.60
CA ILE A 141 -1.88 -2.76 3.98
C ILE A 141 -1.61 -3.25 2.55
N LEU A 142 -2.07 -4.43 2.20
CA LEU A 142 -1.92 -4.96 0.85
C LEU A 142 -3.07 -4.49 -0.03
N THR A 143 -2.78 -3.69 -1.04
CA THR A 143 -3.72 -3.43 -2.14
C THR A 143 -3.47 -4.49 -3.22
N ALA A 144 -4.31 -5.53 -3.21
CA ALA A 144 -4.02 -6.78 -3.92
C ALA A 144 -4.07 -6.66 -5.44
N GLN A 145 -4.93 -5.76 -5.97
CA GLN A 145 -5.12 -5.57 -7.39
C GLN A 145 -5.05 -4.09 -7.73
N THR A 146 -4.12 -3.73 -8.58
CA THR A 146 -3.87 -2.33 -8.94
C THR A 146 -4.01 -2.07 -10.43
N ASN A 147 -4.86 -2.84 -11.11
CA ASN A 147 -5.07 -2.69 -12.54
C ASN A 147 -5.34 -1.25 -12.95
N PHE A 148 -4.37 -0.61 -13.57
CA PHE A 148 -4.48 0.73 -14.13
C PHE A 148 -4.91 0.74 -15.61
N GLY A 149 -5.19 -0.43 -16.16
CA GLY A 149 -5.47 -0.62 -17.58
C GLY A 149 -4.25 -1.11 -18.36
N ASN A 150 -4.48 -1.49 -19.59
CA ASN A 150 -3.46 -2.05 -20.47
C ASN A 150 -2.33 -1.03 -20.72
N GLY A 151 -1.11 -1.50 -20.61
CA GLY A 151 0.07 -0.70 -20.90
C GLY A 151 0.52 0.29 -19.83
N TYR A 152 -0.12 0.29 -18.66
CA TYR A 152 0.36 1.08 -17.53
C TYR A 152 1.00 0.16 -16.48
N PRO A 153 2.12 0.54 -15.83
CA PRO A 153 2.88 1.79 -15.94
C PRO A 153 3.83 1.84 -17.13
N GLU A 154 4.15 0.74 -17.72
CA GLU A 154 5.07 0.65 -18.84
C GLU A 154 4.28 0.26 -20.10
N HIS A 155 4.17 1.20 -21.03
CA HIS A 155 3.45 0.98 -22.28
C HIS A 155 4.09 -0.17 -23.09
N ASN A 156 3.24 -0.93 -23.76
CA ASN A 156 3.62 -2.03 -24.66
C ASN A 156 4.32 -3.21 -24.00
N VAL A 157 4.17 -3.40 -22.70
CA VAL A 157 4.63 -4.59 -22.01
C VAL A 157 3.44 -5.51 -21.75
N ASP A 158 3.33 -6.58 -22.54
CA ASP A 158 2.37 -7.64 -22.27
C ASP A 158 3.04 -8.67 -21.35
N THR A 159 2.60 -8.73 -20.11
CA THR A 159 3.08 -9.70 -19.12
C THR A 159 2.35 -11.05 -19.21
N GLY A 160 1.30 -11.13 -20.02
CA GLY A 160 0.43 -12.29 -20.08
C GLY A 160 -0.56 -12.41 -18.92
N ALA A 161 -0.58 -11.47 -18.00
CA ALA A 161 -1.47 -11.48 -16.84
C ALA A 161 -2.95 -11.40 -17.23
N TYR A 162 -3.83 -11.93 -16.36
CA TYR A 162 -5.26 -11.85 -16.58
C TYR A 162 -5.75 -10.39 -16.68
N SER A 163 -5.24 -9.51 -15.81
CA SER A 163 -5.62 -8.11 -15.74
C SER A 163 -5.16 -7.31 -16.95
N TYR A 164 -4.15 -7.77 -17.68
CA TYR A 164 -3.72 -7.16 -18.94
C TYR A 164 -4.72 -7.38 -20.08
N ARG A 165 -5.50 -8.46 -20.03
CA ARG A 165 -6.44 -8.87 -21.08
C ARG A 165 -7.78 -8.14 -21.02
N TYR A 166 -8.07 -7.46 -19.92
CA TYR A 166 -9.35 -6.81 -19.70
C TYR A 166 -9.16 -5.31 -19.49
N GLU A 167 -10.05 -4.52 -20.05
CA GLU A 167 -10.14 -3.12 -19.69
C GLU A 167 -10.43 -2.96 -18.20
N LYS A 168 -9.94 -1.89 -17.60
CA LYS A 168 -10.06 -1.63 -16.16
C LYS A 168 -11.49 -1.81 -15.64
N CYS A 169 -12.49 -1.30 -16.36
CA CYS A 169 -13.88 -1.41 -15.92
C CYS A 169 -14.50 -2.80 -16.17
N LYS A 170 -13.93 -3.59 -17.08
CA LYS A 170 -14.43 -4.91 -17.44
C LYS A 170 -13.85 -6.03 -16.60
N VAL A 171 -12.72 -5.83 -15.96
CA VAL A 171 -12.09 -6.85 -15.11
C VAL A 171 -13.00 -7.27 -13.93
N HIS A 172 -13.90 -6.40 -13.49
CA HIS A 172 -14.82 -6.65 -12.39
C HIS A 172 -16.16 -7.28 -12.84
N GLU A 173 -16.36 -7.45 -14.13
CA GLU A 173 -17.63 -7.90 -14.71
C GLU A 173 -17.47 -9.18 -15.53
N ALA A 174 -16.35 -9.36 -16.21
CA ALA A 174 -16.09 -10.49 -17.08
C ALA A 174 -15.93 -11.78 -16.25
N PRO A 175 -16.71 -12.86 -16.51
CA PRO A 175 -16.65 -14.09 -15.73
C PRO A 175 -15.23 -14.70 -15.67
N GLY A 176 -14.50 -14.66 -16.78
CA GLY A 176 -13.12 -15.17 -16.85
C GLY A 176 -12.16 -14.36 -15.96
N ALA A 177 -12.31 -13.03 -15.94
CA ALA A 177 -11.51 -12.16 -15.08
C ALA A 177 -11.84 -12.39 -13.59
N ILE A 178 -13.12 -12.52 -13.25
CA ILE A 178 -13.57 -12.82 -11.88
C ILE A 178 -13.00 -14.17 -11.41
N ALA A 179 -13.03 -15.19 -12.25
CA ALA A 179 -12.44 -16.49 -11.92
C ALA A 179 -10.93 -16.42 -11.70
N ALA A 180 -10.21 -15.65 -12.54
CA ALA A 180 -8.78 -15.41 -12.38
C ALA A 180 -8.47 -14.66 -11.09
N GLN A 181 -9.23 -13.62 -10.77
CA GLN A 181 -9.06 -12.86 -9.52
C GLN A 181 -9.24 -13.71 -8.27
N ARG A 182 -10.25 -14.59 -8.26
CA ARG A 182 -10.45 -15.55 -7.14
C ARG A 182 -9.21 -16.41 -6.95
N ARG A 183 -8.67 -16.95 -8.04
CA ARG A 183 -7.48 -17.80 -7.98
C ARG A 183 -6.26 -17.04 -7.48
N TYR A 184 -6.03 -15.86 -8.01
CA TYR A 184 -4.94 -14.99 -7.62
C TYR A 184 -5.02 -14.62 -6.12
N LEU A 185 -6.17 -14.16 -5.66
CA LEU A 185 -6.37 -13.77 -4.26
C LEU A 185 -6.23 -14.95 -3.29
N ASP A 186 -6.76 -16.13 -3.65
CA ASP A 186 -6.60 -17.34 -2.82
C ASP A 186 -5.12 -17.72 -2.69
N GLN A 187 -4.38 -17.75 -3.79
CA GLN A 187 -2.97 -18.09 -3.79
C GLN A 187 -2.11 -17.04 -3.09
N LEU A 188 -2.38 -15.76 -3.32
CA LEU A 188 -1.69 -14.64 -2.67
C LEU A 188 -1.82 -14.73 -1.14
N VAL A 189 -3.02 -14.94 -0.65
CA VAL A 189 -3.28 -15.01 0.80
C VAL A 189 -2.59 -16.21 1.44
N ARG A 190 -2.52 -17.33 0.74
CA ARG A 190 -1.85 -18.57 1.20
C ARG A 190 -0.33 -18.56 0.98
N HIS A 191 0.17 -17.64 0.17
CA HIS A 191 1.60 -17.58 -0.12
C HIS A 191 2.42 -17.47 1.16
N VAL A 192 3.48 -18.26 1.25
CA VAL A 192 4.42 -18.26 2.38
C VAL A 192 5.63 -17.41 1.99
N ASN A 193 5.80 -16.31 2.68
CA ASN A 193 6.95 -15.43 2.50
C ASN A 193 8.22 -16.17 2.99
N PRO A 194 9.21 -16.40 2.13
CA PRO A 194 10.43 -17.15 2.49
C PRO A 194 11.31 -16.40 3.49
N TYR A 195 11.21 -15.08 3.59
CA TYR A 195 12.00 -14.27 4.51
C TYR A 195 11.44 -14.26 5.93
N THR A 196 10.12 -14.45 6.09
CA THR A 196 9.46 -14.44 7.40
C THR A 196 9.01 -15.83 7.85
N GLY A 197 8.94 -16.79 6.93
CA GLY A 197 8.45 -18.14 7.18
C GLY A 197 6.94 -18.22 7.45
N ARG A 198 6.20 -17.13 7.25
CA ARG A 198 4.76 -17.05 7.50
C ARG A 198 3.97 -16.87 6.22
N SER A 199 2.77 -17.46 6.16
CA SER A 199 1.84 -17.10 5.08
C SER A 199 1.33 -15.67 5.29
N TYR A 200 0.95 -15.00 4.19
CA TYR A 200 0.35 -13.66 4.30
C TYR A 200 -0.91 -13.69 5.18
N ALA A 201 -1.66 -14.79 5.16
CA ALA A 201 -2.79 -14.98 6.08
C ALA A 201 -2.37 -15.02 7.55
N ALA A 202 -1.20 -15.54 7.88
CA ALA A 202 -0.71 -15.66 9.26
C ALA A 202 0.11 -14.46 9.73
N ASP A 203 0.63 -13.66 8.81
CA ASP A 203 1.52 -12.54 9.10
C ASP A 203 0.74 -11.35 9.66
N LYS A 204 0.87 -11.13 10.97
CA LYS A 204 0.17 -10.04 11.67
C LYS A 204 0.67 -8.65 11.31
N MET A 205 1.83 -8.55 10.67
CA MET A 205 2.32 -7.26 10.15
C MET A 205 1.48 -6.75 8.99
N ILE A 206 0.82 -7.66 8.26
CA ILE A 206 -0.13 -7.30 7.22
C ILE A 206 -1.49 -7.08 7.87
N ILE A 207 -1.87 -5.83 8.08
CA ILE A 207 -3.03 -5.46 8.91
C ILE A 207 -4.36 -5.44 8.16
N ALA A 208 -4.35 -5.27 6.85
CA ALA A 208 -5.55 -5.30 6.03
C ALA A 208 -5.23 -5.74 4.60
N ILE A 209 -6.23 -6.27 3.92
CA ILE A 209 -6.23 -6.43 2.45
C ILE A 209 -7.27 -5.48 1.86
N GLU A 210 -6.82 -4.61 0.99
CA GLU A 210 -7.65 -3.82 0.11
C GLU A 210 -7.77 -4.57 -1.22
N ILE A 211 -8.99 -4.94 -1.60
CA ILE A 211 -9.20 -5.80 -2.75
C ILE A 211 -8.69 -5.16 -4.03
N ASN A 212 -9.04 -3.91 -4.28
CA ASN A 212 -8.68 -3.19 -5.50
C ASN A 212 -8.23 -1.77 -5.20
N ASN A 213 -7.37 -1.23 -6.06
CA ASN A 213 -7.10 0.20 -6.12
C ASN A 213 -7.98 0.86 -7.19
N GLU A 214 -8.71 1.91 -6.80
CA GLU A 214 -9.50 2.76 -7.71
C GLU A 214 -10.31 1.95 -8.75
N PRO A 215 -11.20 1.05 -8.29
CA PRO A 215 -11.98 0.23 -9.21
C PRO A 215 -12.88 1.10 -10.10
N CYS A 216 -13.10 0.65 -11.31
CA CYS A 216 -14.06 1.23 -12.23
C CYS A 216 -15.19 0.21 -12.45
N HIS A 217 -16.42 0.61 -12.16
CA HIS A 217 -17.59 -0.24 -12.35
C HIS A 217 -18.53 0.38 -13.38
N THR A 218 -19.04 -0.45 -14.29
CA THR A 218 -20.08 -0.08 -15.26
C THR A 218 -21.37 -0.85 -15.02
N SER A 219 -21.39 -1.75 -14.06
CA SER A 219 -22.52 -2.58 -13.65
C SER A 219 -23.41 -1.87 -12.62
N THR A 220 -24.45 -2.57 -12.16
CA THR A 220 -25.37 -2.05 -11.14
C THR A 220 -24.75 -2.13 -9.73
N PRO A 221 -25.22 -1.32 -8.75
CA PRO A 221 -24.78 -1.42 -7.37
C PRO A 221 -24.90 -2.84 -6.78
N ARG A 222 -25.92 -3.58 -7.15
CA ARG A 222 -26.10 -4.97 -6.73
C ARG A 222 -24.98 -5.87 -7.26
N GLN A 223 -24.64 -5.74 -8.53
CA GLN A 223 -23.55 -6.53 -9.13
C GLN A 223 -22.19 -6.16 -8.53
N VAL A 224 -21.98 -4.89 -8.22
CA VAL A 224 -20.78 -4.43 -7.50
C VAL A 224 -20.71 -5.07 -6.13
N LYS A 225 -21.78 -5.04 -5.35
CA LYS A 225 -21.88 -5.72 -4.06
C LYS A 225 -21.57 -7.22 -4.17
N ASP A 226 -22.19 -7.89 -5.14
CA ASP A 226 -22.00 -9.33 -5.34
C ASP A 226 -20.54 -9.66 -5.67
N TYR A 227 -19.89 -8.84 -6.51
CA TYR A 227 -18.47 -8.95 -6.82
C TYR A 227 -17.60 -8.77 -5.59
N ILE A 228 -17.81 -7.69 -4.81
CA ILE A 228 -17.03 -7.40 -3.61
C ILE A 228 -17.16 -8.54 -2.60
N ASN A 229 -18.39 -9.01 -2.37
CA ASN A 229 -18.66 -10.14 -1.46
C ASN A 229 -17.97 -11.42 -1.91
N ASP A 230 -17.90 -11.65 -3.20
CA ASP A 230 -17.23 -12.82 -3.76
C ASP A 230 -15.72 -12.78 -3.53
N MET A 231 -15.08 -11.64 -3.78
CA MET A 231 -13.65 -11.44 -3.52
C MET A 231 -13.34 -11.52 -2.02
N ALA A 232 -14.11 -10.84 -1.18
CA ALA A 232 -13.95 -10.88 0.26
C ALA A 232 -14.09 -12.30 0.82
N ARG A 233 -15.08 -13.05 0.34
CA ARG A 233 -15.29 -14.46 0.71
C ARG A 233 -14.11 -15.33 0.28
N THR A 234 -13.55 -15.10 -0.90
CA THR A 234 -12.36 -15.80 -1.38
C THR A 234 -11.17 -15.57 -0.46
N ILE A 235 -10.90 -14.32 -0.10
CA ILE A 235 -9.83 -13.93 0.82
C ILE A 235 -10.03 -14.59 2.19
N ARG A 236 -11.24 -14.54 2.75
CA ARG A 236 -11.55 -15.16 4.05
C ARG A 236 -11.43 -16.69 4.04
N LYS A 237 -11.88 -17.35 2.97
CA LYS A 237 -11.72 -18.79 2.77
C LYS A 237 -10.25 -19.23 2.64
N ALA A 238 -9.38 -18.36 2.14
CA ALA A 238 -7.94 -18.60 2.08
C ALA A 238 -7.26 -18.53 3.46
N GLY A 239 -7.99 -18.17 4.53
CA GLY A 239 -7.50 -18.13 5.91
C GLY A 239 -7.31 -16.74 6.49
N TRP A 240 -7.64 -15.69 5.74
CA TRP A 240 -7.51 -14.30 6.20
C TRP A 240 -8.55 -13.96 7.28
N LYS A 241 -8.10 -13.39 8.40
CA LYS A 241 -8.95 -13.07 9.56
C LYS A 241 -8.92 -11.59 9.97
N ARG A 242 -8.13 -10.77 9.29
CA ARG A 242 -8.01 -9.33 9.54
C ARG A 242 -8.92 -8.54 8.60
N PRO A 243 -9.00 -7.21 8.72
CA PRO A 243 -9.86 -6.41 7.86
C PRO A 243 -9.67 -6.68 6.36
N VAL A 244 -10.79 -6.81 5.67
CA VAL A 244 -10.90 -6.78 4.20
C VAL A 244 -11.62 -5.50 3.86
N VAL A 245 -10.99 -4.66 3.06
CA VAL A 245 -11.52 -3.35 2.68
C VAL A 245 -11.61 -3.20 1.17
N TYR A 246 -12.43 -2.27 0.73
CA TYR A 246 -12.61 -1.98 -0.68
C TYR A 246 -12.38 -0.51 -0.97
N ASN A 247 -11.67 -0.19 -2.04
CA ASN A 247 -11.40 1.19 -2.40
C ASN A 247 -12.60 1.79 -3.14
N VAL A 248 -13.07 2.92 -2.65
CA VAL A 248 -14.10 3.73 -3.30
C VAL A 248 -13.39 4.79 -4.16
N SER A 249 -13.57 4.71 -5.46
CA SER A 249 -12.95 5.64 -6.38
C SER A 249 -13.98 6.57 -7.05
N HIS A 250 -14.07 6.51 -8.35
CA HIS A 250 -14.73 7.53 -9.15
C HIS A 250 -16.25 7.31 -9.34
N ASN A 251 -16.75 6.12 -9.06
CA ASN A 251 -18.13 5.74 -9.34
C ASN A 251 -19.05 6.05 -8.16
N ARG A 252 -19.41 7.31 -8.00
CA ARG A 252 -20.30 7.78 -6.92
C ARG A 252 -21.67 7.07 -6.90
N ASP A 253 -22.16 6.72 -8.07
CA ASP A 253 -23.46 6.05 -8.21
C ASP A 253 -23.45 4.60 -7.69
N MET A 254 -22.25 4.05 -7.41
CA MET A 254 -22.07 2.70 -6.88
C MET A 254 -21.93 2.64 -5.36
N VAL A 255 -22.07 3.75 -4.65
CA VAL A 255 -21.85 3.85 -3.20
C VAL A 255 -22.66 2.84 -2.41
N SER A 256 -23.94 2.62 -2.77
CA SER A 256 -24.76 1.63 -2.10
C SER A 256 -24.21 0.20 -2.25
N GLY A 257 -23.61 -0.13 -3.39
CA GLY A 257 -22.95 -1.41 -3.61
C GLY A 257 -21.74 -1.62 -2.69
N TYR A 258 -20.97 -0.58 -2.45
CA TYR A 258 -19.81 -0.62 -1.53
C TYR A 258 -20.26 -0.74 -0.07
N TYR A 259 -21.24 0.07 0.31
CA TYR A 259 -21.72 0.19 1.67
C TYR A 259 -22.41 -1.11 2.16
N ASP A 260 -23.18 -1.74 1.30
CA ASP A 260 -23.91 -2.97 1.62
C ASP A 260 -23.08 -4.25 1.49
N ALA A 261 -21.82 -4.14 1.08
CA ALA A 261 -20.96 -5.31 0.93
C ALA A 261 -20.47 -5.84 2.28
N ASP A 262 -20.24 -7.16 2.35
CA ASP A 262 -19.72 -7.85 3.53
C ASP A 262 -18.19 -7.68 3.64
N ILE A 263 -17.79 -6.46 3.95
CA ILE A 263 -16.40 -6.03 4.17
C ILE A 263 -16.29 -5.24 5.48
N ASP A 264 -15.06 -5.07 5.98
CA ASP A 264 -14.81 -4.42 7.27
C ASP A 264 -14.70 -2.90 7.16
N GLY A 265 -14.64 -2.36 5.94
CA GLY A 265 -14.58 -0.94 5.69
C GLY A 265 -14.30 -0.58 4.25
N THR A 266 -14.35 0.71 3.98
CA THR A 266 -13.99 1.28 2.68
C THR A 266 -12.77 2.16 2.84
N THR A 267 -11.93 2.18 1.82
CA THR A 267 -10.88 3.18 1.65
C THR A 267 -11.26 4.06 0.49
N TYR A 268 -10.88 5.31 0.52
CA TYR A 268 -11.14 6.19 -0.61
C TYR A 268 -9.99 7.14 -0.83
N GLN A 269 -9.92 7.65 -2.05
CA GLN A 269 -8.88 8.57 -2.45
C GLN A 269 -9.49 9.96 -2.56
N TRP A 270 -8.97 10.84 -1.77
CA TRP A 270 -9.25 12.26 -1.90
C TRP A 270 -7.94 13.03 -2.04
N TYR A 271 -7.83 13.65 -3.18
CA TYR A 271 -6.68 14.49 -3.46
C TYR A 271 -7.16 15.94 -3.45
N PRO A 272 -6.72 16.76 -2.50
CA PRO A 272 -7.08 18.16 -2.45
C PRO A 272 -6.30 18.96 -3.51
N ILE A 273 -6.19 18.42 -4.72
CA ILE A 273 -5.47 19.05 -5.84
C ILE A 273 -6.01 20.45 -6.10
N GLY A 274 -7.32 20.65 -5.96
CA GLY A 274 -7.93 21.96 -6.07
C GLY A 274 -7.38 22.98 -5.09
N LEU A 275 -7.14 22.56 -3.85
CA LEU A 275 -6.55 23.42 -2.81
C LEU A 275 -5.08 23.69 -3.10
N VAL A 276 -4.33 22.64 -3.49
CA VAL A 276 -2.89 22.76 -3.71
C VAL A 276 -2.57 23.48 -5.03
N ALA A 277 -3.39 23.27 -6.06
CA ALA A 277 -3.18 23.85 -7.40
C ALA A 277 -4.02 25.10 -7.67
N GLY A 278 -4.74 25.62 -6.70
CA GLY A 278 -5.62 26.80 -6.88
C GLY A 278 -6.85 26.57 -7.77
N HIS A 279 -7.18 25.32 -8.03
CA HIS A 279 -8.34 24.91 -8.81
C HIS A 279 -9.54 24.57 -7.92
N GLU A 280 -9.72 25.32 -6.86
CA GLU A 280 -10.85 25.15 -5.95
C GLU A 280 -12.15 25.12 -6.74
N ARG A 281 -12.73 23.97 -6.88
CA ARG A 281 -14.08 23.82 -7.38
C ARG A 281 -15.01 23.42 -6.25
N LYS A 282 -16.14 24.08 -6.23
CA LYS A 282 -17.28 23.71 -5.39
C LYS A 282 -17.63 22.25 -5.66
N GLY A 283 -17.36 21.42 -4.73
CA GLY A 283 -17.54 19.98 -4.85
C GLY A 283 -16.73 19.31 -3.77
N ASN A 284 -16.75 19.93 -2.64
CA ASN A 284 -16.01 19.54 -1.48
C ASN A 284 -16.38 18.13 -1.03
N PHE A 285 -15.41 17.46 -0.51
CA PHE A 285 -15.49 16.16 0.09
C PHE A 285 -16.60 16.05 1.17
N LEU A 286 -16.76 17.06 2.03
CA LEU A 286 -17.79 17.07 3.06
C LEU A 286 -19.21 16.84 2.53
N PRO A 287 -19.71 17.58 1.52
CA PRO A 287 -21.01 17.28 0.94
C PRO A 287 -21.14 15.87 0.34
N TYR A 288 -20.03 15.29 -0.08
CA TYR A 288 -20.01 13.91 -0.57
C TYR A 288 -20.16 12.90 0.58
N VAL A 289 -19.42 13.09 1.66
CA VAL A 289 -19.50 12.24 2.85
C VAL A 289 -20.85 12.38 3.53
N GLU A 290 -21.33 13.59 3.73
CA GLU A 290 -22.63 13.88 4.34
C GLU A 290 -23.79 13.29 3.51
N ARG A 291 -23.70 13.41 2.19
CA ARG A 291 -24.76 12.93 1.29
C ARG A 291 -24.92 11.41 1.29
N TYR A 292 -23.84 10.68 1.48
CA TYR A 292 -23.81 9.22 1.38
C TYR A 292 -23.58 8.53 2.71
N ASP A 293 -23.47 9.30 3.80
CA ASP A 293 -23.23 8.77 5.15
C ASP A 293 -22.11 7.70 5.15
N ILE A 294 -21.03 8.01 4.45
CA ILE A 294 -19.91 7.09 4.31
C ILE A 294 -19.12 7.05 5.63
N PRO A 295 -19.08 5.89 6.30
CA PRO A 295 -18.28 5.75 7.49
C PRO A 295 -16.81 6.10 7.19
N TRP A 296 -16.23 6.94 8.03
CA TRP A 296 -14.84 7.34 7.91
C TRP A 296 -13.92 6.21 8.35
N HIS A 297 -13.66 5.27 7.47
CA HIS A 297 -12.62 4.27 7.64
C HIS A 297 -11.54 4.51 6.60
N ASN A 298 -10.93 5.67 6.67
CA ASN A 298 -9.85 5.99 5.77
C ASN A 298 -8.56 5.35 6.31
N LEU A 299 -8.18 4.23 5.72
CA LEU A 299 -6.88 3.63 5.93
C LEU A 299 -5.77 4.29 5.09
N LYS A 300 -6.14 5.28 4.27
CA LYS A 300 -5.20 6.18 3.62
C LYS A 300 -5.13 7.45 4.44
N GLY A 301 -4.03 7.65 5.10
CA GLY A 301 -3.70 8.93 5.70
C GLY A 301 -3.45 9.99 4.65
#